data_ddfa3b8a080957be750376d98a5d7e18
#
_entry.id   ddfa3b8a080957be750376d98a5d7e18
#
_cell.length_a   1.000
_cell.length_b   1.000
_cell.length_c   1.000
_cell.angle_alpha   90.00
_cell.angle_beta   90.00
_cell.angle_gamma   90.00
#
_symmetry.space_group_name_H-M   'P 1'
#
loop_
_entity.id
_entity.type
_entity.pdbx_description
1 polymer ?
#
loop_
_entity_poly.entity_id
_entity_poly.type
_entity_poly.pdbx_seq_one_letter_code
_entity_poly.pdbx_strand_id
1 'polypeptide(L)'
;VEQNAVMGTANRVLQPFAKTIFLNFEETTYSSYRAMSVGNPLRKAFERLAPFPPVFSRNGEQLNILVLGGSLGALFLNTRLPACFSLLQNENKKCFSIVHQVGNDNQNEVGELYQRLKVRAVVKPFFESIVDQYQWADLVISRSGAGIISELMAVGVASVLVPLPNAIDDHQKRNASILEKSSAAK
;
A
#
# COMPACT_ATOMS: atom_id res chain seq x y z
N VAL A 1 -5.81 19.43 7.60
CA VAL A 1 -4.86 18.58 6.85
C VAL A 1 -5.62 17.73 5.86
N GLU A 2 -5.14 17.67 4.61
CA GLU A 2 -5.66 16.76 3.60
C GLU A 2 -4.59 15.73 3.23
N GLN A 3 -4.93 14.46 3.39
CA GLN A 3 -4.01 13.36 3.15
C GLN A 3 -4.14 12.77 1.73
N ASN A 4 -5.29 12.93 1.08
CA ASN A 4 -5.57 12.35 -0.23
C ASN A 4 -5.24 13.32 -1.37
N ALA A 5 -5.05 12.78 -2.57
CA ALA A 5 -4.89 13.54 -3.81
C ALA A 5 -6.18 14.29 -4.24
N VAL A 6 -7.30 14.00 -3.57
CA VAL A 6 -8.57 14.74 -3.72
C VAL A 6 -9.01 15.22 -2.35
N MET A 7 -9.27 16.50 -2.22
CA MET A 7 -9.73 17.07 -0.96
C MET A 7 -11.12 16.50 -0.62
N GLY A 8 -11.23 15.88 0.56
CA GLY A 8 -12.48 15.30 1.05
C GLY A 8 -13.56 16.38 1.29
N THR A 9 -14.85 15.99 1.21
CA THR A 9 -15.98 16.92 1.32
C THR A 9 -15.95 17.77 2.59
N ALA A 10 -15.63 17.18 3.75
CA ALA A 10 -15.50 17.91 5.00
C ALA A 10 -14.42 19.00 4.93
N ASN A 11 -13.25 18.68 4.38
CA ASN A 11 -12.16 19.63 4.22
C ASN A 11 -12.52 20.74 3.21
N ARG A 12 -13.26 20.41 2.13
CA ARG A 12 -13.78 21.43 1.19
C ARG A 12 -14.71 22.44 1.86
N VAL A 13 -15.62 21.97 2.70
CA VAL A 13 -16.55 22.84 3.44
C VAL A 13 -15.83 23.69 4.47
N LEU A 14 -14.82 23.15 5.15
CA LEU A 14 -14.05 23.85 6.19
C LEU A 14 -12.95 24.75 5.63
N GLN A 15 -12.57 24.57 4.37
CA GLN A 15 -11.48 25.32 3.72
C GLN A 15 -11.60 26.86 3.84
N PRO A 16 -12.78 27.51 3.67
CA PRO A 16 -12.92 28.96 3.79
C PRO A 16 -12.53 29.49 5.17
N PHE A 17 -12.72 28.68 6.21
CA PHE A 17 -12.45 29.04 7.60
C PHE A 17 -11.01 28.72 8.03
N ALA A 18 -10.25 27.99 7.21
CA ALA A 18 -8.89 27.59 7.54
C ALA A 18 -7.91 28.74 7.27
N LYS A 19 -7.00 28.97 8.23
CA LYS A 19 -5.88 29.92 8.06
C LYS A 19 -4.84 29.34 7.10
N THR A 20 -4.56 28.06 7.22
CA THR A 20 -3.59 27.31 6.39
C THR A 20 -4.10 25.90 6.16
N ILE A 21 -3.85 25.34 5.00
CA ILE A 21 -4.22 23.98 4.63
C ILE A 21 -2.93 23.21 4.31
N PHE A 22 -2.68 22.14 5.06
CA PHE A 22 -1.55 21.25 4.80
C PHE A 22 -1.99 20.09 3.92
N LEU A 23 -1.27 19.88 2.83
CA LEU A 23 -1.52 18.84 1.84
C LEU A 23 -0.42 17.77 1.91
N ASN A 24 -0.83 16.52 1.71
CA ASN A 24 0.13 15.43 1.48
C ASN A 24 0.71 15.49 0.07
N PHE A 25 -0.13 15.76 -0.94
CA PHE A 25 0.28 15.80 -2.34
C PHE A 25 0.12 17.20 -2.92
N GLU A 26 1.10 17.63 -3.72
CA GLU A 26 1.08 18.92 -4.39
C GLU A 26 -0.09 19.04 -5.38
N GLU A 27 -0.39 17.94 -6.10
CA GLU A 27 -1.48 17.86 -7.07
C GLU A 27 -2.87 17.67 -6.44
N THR A 28 -3.04 17.88 -5.13
CA THR A 28 -4.35 17.74 -4.49
C THR A 28 -5.39 18.66 -5.12
N THR A 29 -6.44 18.05 -5.70
CA THR A 29 -7.53 18.79 -6.35
C THR A 29 -8.43 19.49 -5.32
N TYR A 30 -9.04 20.61 -5.73
CA TYR A 30 -9.88 21.51 -4.90
C TYR A 30 -9.13 22.24 -3.78
N SER A 31 -7.80 22.30 -3.85
CA SER A 31 -7.01 23.10 -2.92
C SER A 31 -7.10 24.60 -3.27
N SER A 32 -6.77 25.45 -2.31
CA SER A 32 -6.75 26.91 -2.44
C SER A 32 -5.33 27.47 -2.37
N TYR A 33 -5.20 28.78 -2.64
CA TYR A 33 -3.92 29.50 -2.49
C TYR A 33 -3.35 29.49 -1.05
N ARG A 34 -4.15 29.10 -0.04
CA ARG A 34 -3.71 28.91 1.36
C ARG A 34 -3.15 27.52 1.62
N ALA A 35 -3.08 26.70 0.59
CA ALA A 35 -2.59 25.33 0.71
C ALA A 35 -1.07 25.28 0.57
N MET A 36 -0.46 24.40 1.37
CA MET A 36 0.97 24.14 1.41
C MET A 36 1.18 22.62 1.39
N SER A 37 1.96 22.12 0.44
CA SER A 37 2.39 20.72 0.42
C SER A 37 3.50 20.48 1.44
N VAL A 38 3.25 19.58 2.38
CA VAL A 38 4.18 19.25 3.48
C VAL A 38 4.42 17.75 3.64
N GLY A 39 3.76 16.94 2.80
CA GLY A 39 3.74 15.49 2.95
C GLY A 39 2.81 15.02 4.07
N ASN A 40 2.79 13.70 4.29
CA ASN A 40 2.02 13.08 5.35
C ASN A 40 2.93 12.71 6.52
N PRO A 41 2.57 13.01 7.77
CA PRO A 41 3.37 12.60 8.91
C PRO A 41 3.44 11.06 8.99
N LEU A 42 4.65 10.54 9.01
CA LEU A 42 4.93 9.13 9.16
C LEU A 42 5.31 8.79 10.60
N ARG A 43 5.20 7.51 10.95
CA ARG A 43 5.71 7.02 12.24
C ARG A 43 7.23 7.18 12.30
N LYS A 44 7.79 7.51 13.45
CA LYS A 44 9.24 7.71 13.67
C LYS A 44 10.11 6.53 13.17
N ALA A 45 9.55 5.33 13.14
CA ALA A 45 10.24 4.17 12.64
C ALA A 45 10.66 4.30 11.15
N PHE A 46 9.91 5.05 10.35
CA PHE A 46 10.25 5.32 8.94
C PHE A 46 11.39 6.34 8.77
N GLU A 47 11.62 7.22 9.73
CA GLU A 47 12.70 8.22 9.69
C GLU A 47 14.10 7.60 9.72
N ARG A 48 14.21 6.37 10.23
CA ARG A 48 15.47 5.64 10.39
C ARG A 48 15.78 4.70 9.24
N LEU A 49 14.91 4.64 8.24
CA LEU A 49 15.15 3.80 7.07
C LEU A 49 16.26 4.42 6.22
N ALA A 50 17.33 3.66 6.00
CA ALA A 50 18.26 3.97 4.93
C ALA A 50 17.55 3.87 3.58
N PRO A 51 17.90 4.69 2.57
CA PRO A 51 17.36 4.51 1.23
C PRO A 51 17.55 3.06 0.80
N PHE A 52 16.46 2.41 0.36
CA PHE A 52 16.53 1.03 -0.09
C PHE A 52 17.41 0.96 -1.34
N PRO A 53 18.35 0.03 -1.41
CA PRO A 53 18.99 -0.29 -2.69
C PRO A 53 17.89 -0.79 -3.64
N PRO A 54 17.95 -0.43 -4.93
CA PRO A 54 16.98 -0.91 -5.90
C PRO A 54 16.92 -2.44 -5.86
N VAL A 55 15.71 -2.96 -5.85
CA VAL A 55 15.34 -4.38 -5.67
C VAL A 55 16.06 -5.34 -6.63
N PHE A 56 16.58 -4.84 -7.75
CA PHE A 56 17.30 -5.63 -8.76
C PHE A 56 18.65 -6.19 -8.31
N SER A 57 19.12 -5.89 -7.10
CA SER A 57 20.42 -6.37 -6.59
C SER A 57 20.34 -7.63 -5.73
N ARG A 58 19.15 -8.14 -5.41
CA ARG A 58 19.03 -9.42 -4.70
C ARG A 58 19.08 -10.55 -5.71
N ASN A 59 20.06 -11.44 -5.58
CA ASN A 59 20.26 -12.60 -6.46
C ASN A 59 18.98 -13.40 -6.66
N GLY A 60 18.37 -13.24 -7.80
CA GLY A 60 17.07 -13.49 -8.35
C GLY A 60 16.40 -14.87 -8.23
N GLU A 61 16.57 -15.65 -7.17
CA GLU A 61 15.93 -16.96 -7.05
C GLU A 61 14.55 -16.91 -6.36
N GLN A 62 14.30 -15.93 -5.50
CA GLN A 62 13.05 -15.85 -4.73
C GLN A 62 12.59 -14.39 -4.60
N LEU A 63 11.32 -14.13 -4.90
CA LEU A 63 10.69 -12.82 -4.74
C LEU A 63 9.91 -12.75 -3.42
N ASN A 64 10.25 -11.78 -2.58
CA ASN A 64 9.55 -11.52 -1.33
C ASN A 64 8.39 -10.56 -1.55
N ILE A 65 7.17 -11.03 -1.34
CA ILE A 65 5.95 -10.26 -1.61
C ILE A 65 5.23 -9.96 -0.31
N LEU A 66 5.05 -8.68 -0.03
CA LEU A 66 4.23 -8.20 1.08
C LEU A 66 2.85 -7.80 0.58
N VAL A 67 1.79 -8.38 1.14
CA VAL A 67 0.41 -8.00 0.83
C VAL A 67 -0.19 -7.26 2.01
N LEU A 68 -0.72 -6.05 1.79
CA LEU A 68 -1.30 -5.20 2.82
C LEU A 68 -2.78 -4.90 2.52
N GLY A 69 -3.66 -5.51 3.30
CA GLY A 69 -5.11 -5.25 3.25
C GLY A 69 -5.55 -3.98 4.00
N GLY A 70 -4.64 -3.36 4.77
CA GLY A 70 -4.99 -2.32 5.73
C GLY A 70 -5.56 -2.88 7.05
N SER A 71 -5.88 -2.00 8.00
CA SER A 71 -6.32 -2.39 9.36
C SER A 71 -7.64 -3.18 9.39
N LEU A 72 -8.52 -2.91 8.46
CA LEU A 72 -9.83 -3.61 8.33
C LEU A 72 -9.76 -4.84 7.41
N GLY A 73 -8.58 -5.10 6.81
CA GLY A 73 -8.44 -6.10 5.77
C GLY A 73 -9.00 -5.63 4.42
N ALA A 74 -8.67 -6.35 3.35
CA ALA A 74 -9.19 -6.12 2.02
C ALA A 74 -9.74 -7.41 1.44
N LEU A 75 -11.02 -7.65 1.61
CA LEU A 75 -11.69 -8.88 1.19
C LEU A 75 -11.31 -9.29 -0.24
N PHE A 76 -11.21 -8.34 -1.16
CA PHE A 76 -10.79 -8.62 -2.53
C PHE A 76 -9.36 -9.19 -2.61
N LEU A 77 -8.40 -8.60 -1.88
CA LEU A 77 -7.02 -9.10 -1.85
C LEU A 77 -6.98 -10.47 -1.17
N ASN A 78 -7.67 -10.61 -0.04
CA ASN A 78 -7.72 -11.84 0.75
C ASN A 78 -8.26 -13.03 -0.06
N THR A 79 -9.25 -12.79 -0.93
CA THR A 79 -9.91 -13.86 -1.71
C THR A 79 -9.25 -14.12 -3.06
N ARG A 80 -8.69 -13.10 -3.72
CA ARG A 80 -8.18 -13.22 -5.10
C ARG A 80 -6.70 -13.54 -5.19
N LEU A 81 -5.87 -12.91 -4.33
CA LEU A 81 -4.42 -13.09 -4.43
C LEU A 81 -3.93 -14.52 -4.21
N PRO A 82 -4.48 -15.33 -3.28
CA PRO A 82 -4.05 -16.72 -3.15
C PRO A 82 -4.16 -17.51 -4.46
N ALA A 83 -5.26 -17.35 -5.20
CA ALA A 83 -5.45 -17.99 -6.50
C ALA A 83 -4.49 -17.45 -7.57
N CYS A 84 -4.27 -16.13 -7.61
CA CYS A 84 -3.30 -15.52 -8.52
C CYS A 84 -1.89 -16.06 -8.29
N PHE A 85 -1.45 -16.17 -7.03
CA PHE A 85 -0.13 -16.73 -6.71
C PHE A 85 -0.01 -18.20 -7.09
N SER A 86 -1.06 -18.99 -6.91
CA SER A 86 -1.09 -20.39 -7.34
C SER A 86 -0.90 -20.52 -8.86
N LEU A 87 -1.57 -19.67 -9.64
CA LEU A 87 -1.40 -19.65 -11.10
C LEU A 87 0.02 -19.25 -11.50
N LEU A 88 0.54 -18.16 -10.92
CA LEU A 88 1.89 -17.68 -11.22
C LEU A 88 2.99 -18.70 -10.87
N GLN A 89 2.81 -19.43 -9.76
CA GLN A 89 3.74 -20.49 -9.35
C GLN A 89 3.76 -21.65 -10.35
N ASN A 90 2.60 -22.03 -10.86
CA ASN A 90 2.47 -23.12 -11.82
C ASN A 90 3.02 -22.76 -13.20
N GLU A 91 2.79 -21.53 -13.67
CA GLU A 91 3.21 -21.08 -14.99
C GLU A 91 4.72 -20.80 -15.08
N ASN A 92 5.28 -20.14 -14.08
CA ASN A 92 6.62 -19.56 -14.20
C ASN A 92 7.71 -20.32 -13.43
N LYS A 93 7.38 -21.35 -12.64
CA LYS A 93 8.29 -22.05 -11.72
C LYS A 93 9.08 -21.12 -10.80
N LYS A 94 8.60 -19.87 -10.61
CA LYS A 94 9.24 -18.90 -9.72
C LYS A 94 8.85 -19.17 -8.28
N CYS A 95 9.81 -19.07 -7.38
CA CYS A 95 9.57 -19.17 -5.95
C CYS A 95 9.15 -17.80 -5.40
N PHE A 96 8.02 -17.77 -4.68
CA PHE A 96 7.58 -16.59 -3.95
C PHE A 96 7.63 -16.86 -2.45
N SER A 97 8.04 -15.86 -1.68
CA SER A 97 7.84 -15.81 -0.25
C SER A 97 6.79 -14.75 0.02
N ILE A 98 5.64 -15.15 0.55
CA ILE A 98 4.49 -14.27 0.71
C ILE A 98 4.24 -14.02 2.19
N VAL A 99 4.10 -12.74 2.56
CA VAL A 99 3.61 -12.29 3.86
C VAL A 99 2.35 -11.48 3.61
N HIS A 100 1.21 -11.89 4.19
CA HIS A 100 -0.09 -11.30 3.92
C HIS A 100 -0.76 -10.81 5.20
N GLN A 101 -1.00 -9.50 5.30
CA GLN A 101 -1.81 -8.89 6.36
C GLN A 101 -3.28 -8.87 5.94
N VAL A 102 -4.13 -9.62 6.65
CA VAL A 102 -5.51 -9.90 6.22
C VAL A 102 -6.60 -9.20 7.04
N GLY A 103 -6.23 -8.53 8.15
CA GLY A 103 -7.19 -8.00 9.13
C GLY A 103 -7.61 -9.05 10.15
N ASN A 104 -8.24 -8.60 11.25
CA ASN A 104 -8.40 -9.42 12.45
C ASN A 104 -9.20 -10.72 12.26
N ASP A 105 -10.26 -10.71 11.46
CA ASP A 105 -11.22 -11.83 11.39
C ASP A 105 -10.95 -12.83 10.24
N ASN A 106 -9.89 -12.60 9.44
CA ASN A 106 -9.71 -13.34 8.18
C ASN A 106 -8.49 -14.28 8.20
N GLN A 107 -7.74 -14.37 9.30
CA GLN A 107 -6.46 -15.10 9.33
C GLN A 107 -6.61 -16.58 9.03
N ASN A 108 -7.56 -17.24 9.67
CA ASN A 108 -7.75 -18.70 9.52
C ASN A 108 -8.25 -19.04 8.11
N GLU A 109 -9.28 -18.34 7.63
CA GLU A 109 -9.87 -18.56 6.31
C GLU A 109 -8.86 -18.38 5.18
N VAL A 110 -8.10 -17.29 5.21
CA VAL A 110 -7.08 -17.01 4.19
C VAL A 110 -5.91 -17.97 4.30
N GLY A 111 -5.50 -18.34 5.52
CA GLY A 111 -4.48 -19.35 5.76
C GLY A 111 -4.83 -20.70 5.15
N GLU A 112 -6.06 -21.18 5.39
CA GLU A 112 -6.58 -22.42 4.80
C GLU A 112 -6.66 -22.33 3.27
N LEU A 113 -7.03 -21.17 2.71
CA LEU A 113 -7.07 -20.97 1.27
C LEU A 113 -5.68 -21.12 0.65
N TYR A 114 -4.64 -20.51 1.24
CA TYR A 114 -3.27 -20.69 0.79
C TYR A 114 -2.80 -22.15 0.87
N GLN A 115 -3.13 -22.84 1.95
CA GLN A 115 -2.81 -24.26 2.12
C GLN A 115 -3.48 -25.15 1.05
N ARG A 116 -4.78 -24.96 0.80
CA ARG A 116 -5.51 -25.68 -0.27
C ARG A 116 -4.90 -25.49 -1.64
N LEU A 117 -4.44 -24.27 -1.93
CA LEU A 117 -3.82 -23.89 -3.19
C LEU A 117 -2.32 -24.26 -3.27
N LYS A 118 -1.77 -24.88 -2.21
CA LYS A 118 -0.34 -25.26 -2.10
C LYS A 118 0.62 -24.07 -2.31
N VAL A 119 0.20 -22.87 -1.91
CA VAL A 119 1.02 -21.65 -1.93
C VAL A 119 1.57 -21.40 -0.53
N ARG A 120 2.89 -21.27 -0.41
CA ARG A 120 3.53 -20.96 0.86
C ARG A 120 3.37 -19.51 1.21
N ALA A 121 2.64 -19.19 2.28
CA ALA A 121 2.42 -17.84 2.77
C ALA A 121 2.41 -17.77 4.29
N VAL A 122 2.89 -16.68 4.85
CA VAL A 122 2.72 -16.29 6.25
C VAL A 122 1.55 -15.33 6.33
N VAL A 123 0.45 -15.75 6.95
CA VAL A 123 -0.77 -14.95 7.08
C VAL A 123 -0.86 -14.39 8.49
N LYS A 124 -1.00 -13.07 8.62
CA LYS A 124 -1.12 -12.38 9.90
C LYS A 124 -2.27 -11.39 9.91
N PRO A 125 -2.99 -11.22 11.02
CA PRO A 125 -4.04 -10.22 11.11
C PRO A 125 -3.45 -8.80 11.07
N PHE A 126 -2.34 -8.59 11.75
CA PHE A 126 -1.66 -7.30 11.90
C PHE A 126 -0.16 -7.50 12.15
N PHE A 127 0.66 -6.48 11.86
CA PHE A 127 2.09 -6.44 12.17
C PHE A 127 2.38 -5.41 13.25
N GLU A 128 3.14 -5.78 14.26
CA GLU A 128 3.65 -4.85 15.28
C GLU A 128 4.63 -3.87 14.66
N SER A 129 5.57 -4.36 13.86
CA SER A 129 6.50 -3.56 13.08
C SER A 129 6.24 -3.75 11.58
N ILE A 130 5.55 -2.79 10.97
CA ILE A 130 5.35 -2.79 9.51
C ILE A 130 6.63 -2.44 8.76
N VAL A 131 7.53 -1.68 9.39
CA VAL A 131 8.79 -1.25 8.81
C VAL A 131 9.66 -2.45 8.45
N ASP A 132 9.75 -3.45 9.35
CA ASP A 132 10.52 -4.67 9.09
C ASP A 132 9.94 -5.45 7.90
N GLN A 133 8.63 -5.42 7.73
CA GLN A 133 7.96 -6.07 6.59
C GLN A 133 8.28 -5.35 5.27
N TYR A 134 8.29 -4.01 5.30
CA TYR A 134 8.70 -3.24 4.12
C TYR A 134 10.17 -3.50 3.76
N GLN A 135 11.06 -3.60 4.78
CA GLN A 135 12.49 -3.90 4.55
C GLN A 135 12.73 -5.29 3.97
N TRP A 136 11.89 -6.24 4.33
CA TRP A 136 11.96 -7.61 3.84
C TRP A 136 11.42 -7.73 2.41
N ALA A 137 10.43 -6.92 2.03
CA ALA A 137 9.72 -7.04 0.77
C ALA A 137 10.53 -6.54 -0.43
N ASP A 138 10.45 -7.27 -1.53
CA ASP A 138 10.89 -6.84 -2.87
C ASP A 138 9.73 -6.20 -3.64
N LEU A 139 8.49 -6.62 -3.35
CA LEU A 139 7.26 -6.10 -3.96
C LEU A 139 6.17 -5.99 -2.91
N VAL A 140 5.46 -4.88 -2.92
CA VAL A 140 4.27 -4.66 -2.09
C VAL A 140 3.01 -4.66 -2.94
N ILE A 141 2.00 -5.43 -2.55
CA ILE A 141 0.65 -5.39 -3.15
C ILE A 141 -0.30 -4.83 -2.11
N SER A 142 -0.96 -3.72 -2.40
CA SER A 142 -1.80 -3.06 -1.39
C SER A 142 -2.96 -2.26 -1.96
N ARG A 143 -3.87 -1.82 -1.08
CA ARG A 143 -4.77 -0.70 -1.36
C ARG A 143 -3.97 0.61 -1.44
N SER A 144 -4.53 1.61 -2.10
CA SER A 144 -3.91 2.92 -2.30
C SER A 144 -4.45 4.01 -1.36
N GLY A 145 -4.62 3.67 -0.09
CA GLY A 145 -4.92 4.66 0.95
C GLY A 145 -3.75 5.64 1.15
N ALA A 146 -4.03 6.90 1.52
CA ALA A 146 -3.00 7.94 1.63
C ALA A 146 -1.84 7.57 2.56
N GLY A 147 -2.12 6.90 3.69
CA GLY A 147 -1.07 6.43 4.61
C GLY A 147 -0.12 5.43 3.97
N ILE A 148 -0.67 4.40 3.29
CA ILE A 148 0.14 3.39 2.60
C ILE A 148 0.97 4.02 1.48
N ILE A 149 0.38 4.93 0.68
CA ILE A 149 1.12 5.64 -0.37
C ILE A 149 2.30 6.41 0.23
N SER A 150 2.09 7.13 1.34
CA SER A 150 3.15 7.89 1.99
C SER A 150 4.24 6.97 2.56
N GLU A 151 3.88 5.81 3.11
CA GLU A 151 4.83 4.79 3.57
C GLU A 151 5.64 4.21 2.40
N LEU A 152 4.99 3.86 1.29
CA LEU A 152 5.65 3.35 0.07
C LEU A 152 6.63 4.37 -0.52
N MET A 153 6.24 5.65 -0.55
CA MET A 153 7.12 6.74 -1.01
C MET A 153 8.36 6.89 -0.11
N ALA A 154 8.20 6.77 1.21
CA ALA A 154 9.31 6.87 2.15
C ALA A 154 10.25 5.67 2.08
N VAL A 155 9.71 4.49 1.81
CA VAL A 155 10.49 3.24 1.72
C VAL A 155 11.13 3.08 0.35
N GLY A 156 10.49 3.51 -0.73
CA GLY A 156 10.99 3.35 -2.10
C GLY A 156 10.89 1.91 -2.64
N VAL A 157 10.03 1.06 -2.08
CA VAL A 157 9.81 -0.31 -2.54
C VAL A 157 8.86 -0.36 -3.74
N ALA A 158 9.13 -1.25 -4.70
CA ALA A 158 8.24 -1.47 -5.84
C ALA A 158 6.84 -1.89 -5.38
N SER A 159 5.79 -1.39 -6.04
CA SER A 159 4.43 -1.67 -5.60
C SER A 159 3.44 -1.91 -6.74
N VAL A 160 2.46 -2.77 -6.45
CA VAL A 160 1.24 -2.96 -7.23
C VAL A 160 0.07 -2.45 -6.39
N LEU A 161 -0.59 -1.42 -6.88
CA LEU A 161 -1.67 -0.76 -6.18
C LEU A 161 -3.02 -1.20 -6.70
N VAL A 162 -3.89 -1.61 -5.80
CA VAL A 162 -5.25 -2.07 -6.10
C VAL A 162 -6.24 -1.11 -5.41
N PRO A 163 -6.64 -0.02 -6.06
CA PRO A 163 -7.57 0.93 -5.48
C PRO A 163 -8.89 0.29 -5.07
N LEU A 164 -9.53 0.81 -4.02
CA LEU A 164 -10.86 0.39 -3.63
C LEU A 164 -11.87 0.86 -4.69
N PRO A 165 -12.62 -0.06 -5.33
CA PRO A 165 -13.68 0.34 -6.25
C PRO A 165 -14.74 1.14 -5.50
N ASN A 166 -15.30 2.15 -6.15
CA ASN A 166 -16.35 3.03 -5.59
C ASN A 166 -15.93 3.81 -4.34
N ALA A 167 -14.64 4.08 -4.17
CA ALA A 167 -14.18 5.02 -3.14
C ALA A 167 -14.73 6.42 -3.43
N ILE A 168 -15.22 7.12 -2.38
CA ILE A 168 -15.75 8.48 -2.50
C ILE A 168 -14.74 9.36 -3.26
N ASP A 169 -15.21 10.08 -4.27
CA ASP A 169 -14.39 10.94 -5.15
C ASP A 169 -13.19 10.21 -5.82
N ASP A 170 -13.23 8.88 -5.95
CA ASP A 170 -12.14 8.06 -6.52
C ASP A 170 -10.76 8.33 -5.87
N HIS A 171 -10.74 8.76 -4.61
CA HIS A 171 -9.51 9.20 -3.94
C HIS A 171 -8.40 8.16 -3.98
N GLN A 172 -8.70 6.85 -3.84
CA GLN A 172 -7.67 5.82 -3.90
C GLN A 172 -7.08 5.66 -5.30
N LYS A 173 -7.89 5.75 -6.35
CA LYS A 173 -7.41 5.73 -7.73
C LYS A 173 -6.48 6.91 -8.01
N ARG A 174 -6.83 8.11 -7.53
CA ARG A 174 -6.00 9.30 -7.67
C ARG A 174 -4.72 9.24 -6.84
N ASN A 175 -4.77 8.71 -5.62
CA ASN A 175 -3.58 8.46 -4.84
C ASN A 175 -2.61 7.50 -5.58
N ALA A 176 -3.13 6.40 -6.14
CA ALA A 176 -2.32 5.45 -6.91
C ALA A 176 -1.68 6.10 -8.14
N SER A 177 -2.41 6.96 -8.85
CA SER A 177 -1.91 7.62 -10.07
C SER A 177 -0.70 8.51 -9.84
N ILE A 178 -0.47 8.99 -8.61
CA ILE A 178 0.72 9.79 -8.26
C ILE A 178 1.97 8.90 -8.36
N LEU A 179 1.96 7.70 -7.77
CA LEU A 179 3.08 6.78 -7.86
C LEU A 179 3.24 6.19 -9.27
N GLU A 180 2.14 5.94 -9.97
CA GLU A 180 2.18 5.45 -11.36
C GLU A 180 2.87 6.45 -12.30
N LYS A 181 2.54 7.76 -12.19
CA LYS A 181 3.18 8.83 -12.98
C LYS A 181 4.68 8.92 -12.73
N SER A 182 5.12 8.62 -11.51
CA SER A 182 6.54 8.58 -11.15
C SER A 182 7.22 7.25 -11.50
N SER A 183 6.53 6.33 -12.18
CA SER A 183 6.99 4.96 -12.48
C SER A 183 7.40 4.16 -11.23
N ALA A 184 6.87 4.53 -10.06
CA ALA A 184 7.15 3.87 -8.78
C ALA A 184 6.14 2.78 -8.43
N ALA A 185 5.02 2.69 -9.17
CA ALA A 185 3.97 1.67 -9.00
C ALA A 185 3.26 1.33 -10.32
N LYS A 186 2.52 0.23 -10.28
CA LYS A 186 1.53 -0.20 -11.26
C LYS A 186 0.17 -0.39 -10.60
#